data_291666056e9451b115bb8f3a56fdf110
#
_entry.id   291666056e9451b115bb8f3a56fdf110
#
_cell.length_a   1.000
_cell.length_b   1.000
_cell.length_c   1.000
_cell.angle_alpha   90.00
_cell.angle_beta   90.00
_cell.angle_gamma   90.00
#
_symmetry.space_group_name_H-M   'P 1'
#
loop_
_entity.id
_entity.type
_entity.pdbx_description
1 polymer ?
#
loop_
_entity_poly.entity_id
_entity_poly.type
_entity_poly.pdbx_seq_one_letter_code
_entity_poly.pdbx_strand_id
1 'polypeptide(L)'
;LNVSEKPDYRIRVLNHWDNLDGTIERGYAGHSLWKWDELPSVVSPRYEAYARANASIGINATVINNVNASPKILSDDYLQKVKVLADIFRPYGLKIYLSINFSSPAALGGLSTSDPLDKEVIAWWKKKAKDIYSLIPDFGGFLVKANSEGQPGPCDYGRTHAEGANMLADVLKPYRGIVMWRAFVYSPTDSDRAKQAYLEFEPLDGKFRDNVIVQIKNGPIDFQPREPFSPLFGAMKKTPVMPEFQITQEYLGFSNHLVFLAPMWKECLDSDTYVQGAGSTIARVTDGSLFPHSLTAIAGVTNIGDDINWCGHPFAQANWYAFGRLAWKHSLSSEQIGEEWLRQTFLPVALQPYNDSVNEISPKERQQLHSQLSLLNSQLLQESREAVVD
;
A
#
# COMPACT_ATOMS: atom_id res chain seq x y z
N LEU A 1 -3.50 25.87 18.45
CA LEU A 1 -2.56 24.73 18.42
C LEU A 1 -1.44 25.04 17.43
N ASN A 2 -0.20 25.19 17.93
CA ASN A 2 0.98 25.24 17.06
C ASN A 2 1.56 23.82 16.98
N VAL A 3 1.21 23.08 15.94
CA VAL A 3 1.73 21.73 15.68
C VAL A 3 2.58 21.83 14.41
N SER A 4 3.82 21.34 14.49
CA SER A 4 4.71 21.19 13.35
C SER A 4 5.19 19.75 13.29
N GLU A 5 4.73 18.98 12.32
CA GLU A 5 5.10 17.60 12.14
C GLU A 5 5.59 17.36 10.70
N LYS A 6 6.48 16.39 10.54
CA LYS A 6 6.95 15.88 9.26
C LYS A 6 6.72 14.38 9.23
N PRO A 7 6.18 13.82 8.14
CA PRO A 7 6.03 12.38 8.03
C PRO A 7 7.39 11.67 7.93
N ASP A 8 7.47 10.47 8.51
CA ASP A 8 8.66 9.63 8.46
C ASP A 8 8.91 9.07 7.04
N TYR A 9 7.83 8.71 6.34
CA TYR A 9 7.90 8.26 4.95
C TYR A 9 7.40 9.33 3.99
N ARG A 10 8.14 9.56 2.91
CA ARG A 10 7.76 10.50 1.85
C ARG A 10 6.49 10.05 1.10
N ILE A 11 6.39 8.74 0.81
CA ILE A 11 5.25 8.15 0.11
C ILE A 11 4.59 7.13 1.04
N ARG A 12 3.29 7.31 1.24
CA ARG A 12 2.44 6.47 2.08
C ARG A 12 1.29 6.01 1.21
N VAL A 13 1.41 4.76 0.70
CA VAL A 13 0.60 4.28 -0.41
C VAL A 13 -0.34 3.16 -0.01
N LEU A 14 -1.58 3.22 -0.48
CA LEU A 14 -2.50 2.09 -0.48
C LEU A 14 -2.43 1.37 -1.82
N ASN A 15 -2.31 0.05 -1.76
CA ASN A 15 -2.37 -0.81 -2.93
C ASN A 15 -3.73 -1.51 -2.97
N HIS A 16 -4.58 -1.14 -3.91
CA HIS A 16 -5.84 -1.84 -4.14
C HIS A 16 -5.59 -3.14 -4.92
N TRP A 17 -6.26 -4.20 -4.50
CA TRP A 17 -6.32 -5.45 -5.27
C TRP A 17 -7.64 -5.54 -6.04
N ASP A 18 -8.05 -4.42 -6.57
CA ASP A 18 -9.28 -4.23 -7.34
C ASP A 18 -9.07 -4.62 -8.79
N ASN A 19 -9.94 -5.47 -9.31
CA ASN A 19 -9.94 -5.91 -10.71
C ASN A 19 -10.82 -4.99 -11.56
N LEU A 20 -10.58 -5.01 -12.88
CA LEU A 20 -11.32 -4.15 -13.82
C LEU A 20 -12.77 -4.63 -14.05
N ASP A 21 -13.10 -5.83 -13.62
CA ASP A 21 -14.48 -6.37 -13.62
C ASP A 21 -15.29 -5.99 -12.36
N GLY A 22 -14.71 -5.18 -11.48
CA GLY A 22 -15.35 -4.72 -10.24
C GLY A 22 -15.20 -5.69 -9.06
N THR A 23 -14.54 -6.82 -9.22
CA THR A 23 -14.20 -7.71 -8.10
C THR A 23 -12.97 -7.20 -7.34
N ILE A 24 -12.85 -7.59 -6.07
CA ILE A 24 -11.65 -7.38 -5.26
C ILE A 24 -11.03 -8.75 -5.00
N GLU A 25 -9.75 -8.90 -5.25
CA GLU A 25 -9.04 -10.11 -4.85
C GLU A 25 -9.07 -10.23 -3.31
N ARG A 26 -9.51 -11.37 -2.79
CA ARG A 26 -9.87 -11.61 -1.38
C ARG A 26 -11.19 -10.97 -0.91
N GLY A 27 -11.98 -10.40 -1.74
CA GLY A 27 -13.38 -9.98 -1.80
C GLY A 27 -14.24 -9.79 -0.54
N TYR A 28 -13.75 -9.27 0.56
CA TYR A 28 -14.44 -9.23 1.85
C TYR A 28 -14.96 -7.85 2.27
N ALA A 29 -14.75 -6.82 1.45
CA ALA A 29 -15.29 -5.46 1.68
C ALA A 29 -16.32 -5.06 0.59
N GLY A 30 -17.02 -6.05 0.03
CA GLY A 30 -17.91 -5.87 -1.10
C GLY A 30 -17.19 -5.93 -2.45
N HIS A 31 -17.66 -5.12 -3.41
CA HIS A 31 -17.01 -4.94 -4.70
C HIS A 31 -16.03 -3.77 -4.69
N SER A 32 -15.32 -3.61 -5.81
CA SER A 32 -14.44 -2.48 -6.02
C SER A 32 -15.16 -1.15 -5.79
N LEU A 33 -14.47 -0.24 -5.13
CA LEU A 33 -14.92 1.15 -5.01
C LEU A 33 -15.03 1.83 -6.38
N TRP A 34 -14.17 1.41 -7.33
CA TRP A 34 -14.09 1.96 -8.68
C TRP A 34 -15.13 1.33 -9.59
N LYS A 35 -16.18 2.10 -9.96
CA LYS A 35 -17.23 1.66 -10.90
C LYS A 35 -16.76 1.96 -12.33
N TRP A 36 -15.93 1.06 -12.87
CA TRP A 36 -15.27 1.25 -14.17
C TRP A 36 -16.24 1.37 -15.34
N ASP A 37 -17.38 0.73 -15.28
CA ASP A 37 -18.44 0.78 -16.28
C ASP A 37 -19.26 2.09 -16.23
N GLU A 38 -19.33 2.76 -15.08
CA GLU A 38 -19.98 4.04 -14.90
C GLU A 38 -19.07 5.22 -15.28
N LEU A 39 -17.76 5.09 -15.01
CA LEU A 39 -16.77 6.12 -15.32
C LEU A 39 -16.55 6.25 -16.84
N PRO A 40 -16.33 7.46 -17.37
CA PRO A 40 -16.23 8.75 -16.69
C PRO A 40 -17.57 9.49 -16.53
N SER A 41 -18.69 8.90 -17.01
CA SER A 41 -19.99 9.58 -17.13
C SER A 41 -20.68 9.78 -15.79
N VAL A 42 -20.55 8.83 -14.87
CA VAL A 42 -21.11 8.90 -13.51
C VAL A 42 -19.98 8.88 -12.50
N VAL A 43 -19.94 9.89 -11.64
CA VAL A 43 -18.90 10.05 -10.63
C VAL A 43 -19.52 9.88 -9.25
N SER A 44 -19.13 8.81 -8.55
CA SER A 44 -19.61 8.56 -7.20
C SER A 44 -19.03 9.56 -6.20
N PRO A 45 -19.85 10.15 -5.30
CA PRO A 45 -19.35 11.00 -4.22
C PRO A 45 -18.42 10.26 -3.24
N ARG A 46 -18.43 8.95 -3.25
CA ARG A 46 -17.51 8.13 -2.44
C ARG A 46 -16.04 8.30 -2.85
N TYR A 47 -15.76 8.69 -4.10
CA TYR A 47 -14.36 8.91 -4.53
C TYR A 47 -13.74 10.11 -3.81
N GLU A 48 -14.49 11.19 -3.67
CA GLU A 48 -14.04 12.36 -2.91
C GLU A 48 -13.95 12.05 -1.40
N ALA A 49 -14.93 11.34 -0.85
CA ALA A 49 -14.90 10.88 0.54
C ALA A 49 -13.70 9.98 0.83
N TYR A 50 -13.34 9.09 -0.10
CA TYR A 50 -12.12 8.27 -0.02
C TYR A 50 -10.85 9.13 0.01
N ALA A 51 -10.73 10.10 -0.89
CA ALA A 51 -9.56 10.97 -0.95
C ALA A 51 -9.40 11.78 0.34
N ARG A 52 -10.50 12.34 0.84
CA ARG A 52 -10.53 13.09 2.11
C ARG A 52 -10.15 12.22 3.31
N ALA A 53 -10.68 11.00 3.40
CA ALA A 53 -10.38 10.07 4.47
C ALA A 53 -8.89 9.72 4.48
N ASN A 54 -8.31 9.39 3.32
CA ASN A 54 -6.88 9.11 3.21
C ASN A 54 -6.02 10.31 3.61
N ALA A 55 -6.33 11.49 3.13
CA ALA A 55 -5.61 12.71 3.48
C ALA A 55 -5.65 12.99 4.99
N SER A 56 -6.79 12.73 5.65
CA SER A 56 -6.97 12.97 7.09
C SER A 56 -6.08 12.09 7.98
N ILE A 57 -5.67 10.92 7.49
CA ILE A 57 -4.78 9.99 8.19
C ILE A 57 -3.35 9.97 7.62
N GLY A 58 -3.04 10.92 6.74
CA GLY A 58 -1.69 11.12 6.22
C GLY A 58 -1.31 10.26 5.01
N ILE A 59 -2.20 9.48 4.42
CA ILE A 59 -1.97 8.74 3.17
C ILE A 59 -1.97 9.72 2.01
N ASN A 60 -0.96 9.64 1.12
CA ASN A 60 -0.77 10.57 0.00
C ASN A 60 -0.59 9.90 -1.36
N ALA A 61 -0.80 8.59 -1.43
CA ALA A 61 -0.67 7.82 -2.66
C ALA A 61 -1.64 6.63 -2.68
N THR A 62 -2.10 6.25 -3.87
CA THR A 62 -2.93 5.06 -4.07
C THR A 62 -2.62 4.42 -5.41
N VAL A 63 -2.44 3.10 -5.42
CA VAL A 63 -2.47 2.26 -6.61
C VAL A 63 -3.88 1.72 -6.73
N ILE A 64 -4.59 2.07 -7.78
CA ILE A 64 -6.05 1.84 -7.88
C ILE A 64 -6.47 0.51 -8.48
N ASN A 65 -5.53 -0.32 -8.88
CA ASN A 65 -5.81 -1.62 -9.49
C ASN A 65 -4.88 -2.72 -8.98
N ASN A 66 -5.34 -3.96 -9.15
CA ASN A 66 -4.66 -5.16 -8.67
C ASN A 66 -3.23 -5.30 -9.20
N VAL A 67 -2.34 -5.83 -8.36
CA VAL A 67 -0.96 -6.19 -8.74
C VAL A 67 -0.92 -7.30 -9.81
N ASN A 68 -1.95 -8.16 -9.88
CA ASN A 68 -2.22 -9.06 -11.01
C ASN A 68 -2.86 -8.25 -12.16
N ALA A 69 -2.13 -7.28 -12.67
CA ALA A 69 -2.66 -6.23 -13.50
C ALA A 69 -3.12 -6.73 -14.89
N SER A 70 -4.32 -6.34 -15.29
CA SER A 70 -4.76 -6.45 -16.67
C SER A 70 -4.07 -5.38 -17.52
N PRO A 71 -3.50 -5.73 -18.70
CA PRO A 71 -2.95 -4.74 -19.63
C PRO A 71 -3.96 -3.63 -19.99
N LYS A 72 -5.26 -3.94 -19.99
CA LYS A 72 -6.35 -3.01 -20.34
C LYS A 72 -6.34 -1.71 -19.53
N ILE A 73 -5.78 -1.71 -18.31
CA ILE A 73 -5.70 -0.48 -17.49
C ILE A 73 -4.93 0.64 -18.21
N LEU A 74 -4.03 0.30 -19.12
CA LEU A 74 -3.26 1.24 -19.94
C LEU A 74 -3.92 1.58 -21.29
N SER A 75 -5.13 1.10 -21.59
CA SER A 75 -5.87 1.53 -22.78
C SER A 75 -6.35 2.97 -22.64
N ASP A 76 -6.58 3.64 -23.75
CA ASP A 76 -7.00 5.05 -23.75
C ASP A 76 -8.36 5.23 -23.04
N ASP A 77 -9.29 4.27 -23.18
CA ASP A 77 -10.57 4.29 -22.45
C ASP A 77 -10.35 4.28 -20.92
N TYR A 78 -9.56 3.33 -20.40
CA TYR A 78 -9.31 3.26 -18.96
C TYR A 78 -8.50 4.45 -18.46
N LEU A 79 -7.56 4.98 -19.24
CA LEU A 79 -6.78 6.15 -18.84
C LEU A 79 -7.67 7.41 -18.68
N GLN A 80 -8.73 7.56 -19.47
CA GLN A 80 -9.72 8.63 -19.25
C GLN A 80 -10.47 8.46 -17.92
N LYS A 81 -10.82 7.22 -17.54
CA LYS A 81 -11.46 6.92 -16.26
C LYS A 81 -10.52 7.18 -15.09
N VAL A 82 -9.25 6.78 -15.22
CA VAL A 82 -8.19 7.07 -14.23
C VAL A 82 -7.99 8.57 -14.06
N LYS A 83 -8.04 9.34 -15.16
CA LYS A 83 -7.94 10.81 -15.11
C LYS A 83 -9.02 11.43 -14.23
N VAL A 84 -10.27 10.96 -14.33
CA VAL A 84 -11.36 11.48 -13.47
C VAL A 84 -11.03 11.27 -12.00
N LEU A 85 -10.57 10.08 -11.63
CA LEU A 85 -10.16 9.80 -10.24
C LEU A 85 -8.97 10.67 -9.82
N ALA A 86 -7.97 10.84 -10.69
CA ALA A 86 -6.81 11.68 -10.41
C ALA A 86 -7.19 13.16 -10.16
N ASP A 87 -8.13 13.69 -10.94
CA ASP A 87 -8.60 15.06 -10.78
C ASP A 87 -9.35 15.26 -9.46
N ILE A 88 -10.12 14.25 -9.00
CA ILE A 88 -10.80 14.26 -7.71
C ILE A 88 -9.80 14.17 -6.55
N PHE A 89 -8.74 13.37 -6.69
CA PHE A 89 -7.79 13.09 -5.62
C PHE A 89 -6.75 14.20 -5.43
N ARG A 90 -6.44 14.92 -6.49
CA ARG A 90 -5.40 15.97 -6.50
C ARG A 90 -5.59 17.06 -5.45
N PRO A 91 -6.81 17.62 -5.22
CA PRO A 91 -7.02 18.63 -4.19
C PRO A 91 -6.70 18.15 -2.78
N TYR A 92 -6.76 16.84 -2.55
CA TYR A 92 -6.44 16.19 -1.27
C TYR A 92 -4.96 15.79 -1.14
N GLY A 93 -4.14 16.07 -2.16
CA GLY A 93 -2.73 15.67 -2.17
C GLY A 93 -2.51 14.16 -2.35
N LEU A 94 -3.54 13.42 -2.78
CA LEU A 94 -3.47 11.97 -3.00
C LEU A 94 -3.12 11.71 -4.47
N LYS A 95 -1.93 11.16 -4.72
CA LYS A 95 -1.46 10.81 -6.06
C LYS A 95 -1.91 9.42 -6.49
N ILE A 96 -2.25 9.29 -7.78
CA ILE A 96 -2.54 8.00 -8.39
C ILE A 96 -1.28 7.35 -8.95
N TYR A 97 -1.18 6.06 -8.72
CA TYR A 97 -0.25 5.12 -9.34
C TYR A 97 -1.06 4.00 -10.00
N LEU A 98 -0.46 3.32 -10.96
CA LEU A 98 -1.06 2.14 -11.59
C LEU A 98 -0.17 0.93 -11.42
N SER A 99 -0.77 -0.21 -11.10
CA SER A 99 -0.12 -1.49 -11.28
C SER A 99 -0.19 -1.86 -12.76
N ILE A 100 0.93 -2.31 -13.33
CA ILE A 100 1.04 -2.63 -14.74
C ILE A 100 1.40 -4.09 -14.98
N ASN A 101 0.89 -4.64 -16.07
CA ASN A 101 1.35 -5.92 -16.59
C ASN A 101 2.61 -5.70 -17.42
N PHE A 102 3.68 -6.44 -17.14
CA PHE A 102 4.97 -6.24 -17.78
C PHE A 102 4.91 -6.53 -19.29
N SER A 103 4.02 -7.43 -19.74
CA SER A 103 3.83 -7.74 -21.16
C SER A 103 2.86 -6.81 -21.89
N SER A 104 2.49 -5.66 -21.32
CA SER A 104 1.61 -4.68 -21.98
C SER A 104 2.07 -4.26 -23.39
N PRO A 105 3.38 -4.12 -23.72
CA PRO A 105 3.81 -3.84 -25.10
C PRO A 105 3.34 -4.90 -26.10
N ALA A 106 3.41 -6.17 -25.76
CA ALA A 106 2.89 -7.23 -26.61
C ALA A 106 1.35 -7.24 -26.63
N ALA A 107 0.72 -7.15 -25.46
CA ALA A 107 -0.74 -7.31 -25.31
C ALA A 107 -1.55 -6.13 -25.87
N LEU A 108 -1.06 -4.91 -25.77
CA LEU A 108 -1.72 -3.69 -26.25
C LEU A 108 -1.03 -3.05 -27.45
N GLY A 109 0.29 -3.20 -27.56
CA GLY A 109 1.09 -2.60 -28.62
C GLY A 109 1.21 -3.50 -29.85
N GLY A 110 0.83 -4.77 -29.74
CA GLY A 110 0.97 -5.76 -30.84
C GLY A 110 2.43 -6.09 -31.13
N LEU A 111 3.36 -5.82 -30.21
CA LEU A 111 4.77 -6.15 -30.39
C LEU A 111 4.98 -7.67 -30.20
N SER A 112 5.96 -8.22 -30.87
CA SER A 112 6.31 -9.64 -30.78
C SER A 112 7.02 -10.02 -29.49
N THR A 113 7.47 -9.02 -28.71
CA THR A 113 8.22 -9.19 -27.46
C THR A 113 7.87 -8.12 -26.46
N SER A 114 8.20 -8.35 -25.18
CA SER A 114 8.23 -7.33 -24.13
C SER A 114 9.61 -7.31 -23.44
N ASP A 115 10.68 -7.75 -24.13
CA ASP A 115 12.05 -7.65 -23.62
C ASP A 115 12.38 -6.19 -23.27
N PRO A 116 12.76 -5.88 -22.02
CA PRO A 116 13.02 -4.51 -21.57
C PRO A 116 14.21 -3.84 -22.27
N LEU A 117 15.05 -4.59 -22.97
CA LEU A 117 16.18 -4.05 -23.73
C LEU A 117 15.86 -3.88 -25.23
N ASP A 118 14.69 -4.31 -25.67
CA ASP A 118 14.24 -4.11 -27.06
C ASP A 118 13.89 -2.64 -27.32
N LYS A 119 14.33 -2.10 -28.45
CA LYS A 119 14.16 -0.68 -28.79
C LYS A 119 12.70 -0.31 -29.04
N GLU A 120 11.92 -1.19 -29.62
CA GLU A 120 10.49 -0.95 -29.91
C GLU A 120 9.68 -1.01 -28.62
N VAL A 121 10.02 -1.93 -27.69
CA VAL A 121 9.43 -2.00 -26.35
C VAL A 121 9.71 -0.72 -25.56
N ILE A 122 10.95 -0.25 -25.55
CA ILE A 122 11.33 1.01 -24.89
C ILE A 122 10.58 2.20 -25.52
N ALA A 123 10.47 2.24 -26.85
CA ALA A 123 9.74 3.29 -27.56
C ALA A 123 8.26 3.28 -27.23
N TRP A 124 7.64 2.09 -27.12
CA TRP A 124 6.24 1.92 -26.73
C TRP A 124 6.00 2.46 -25.31
N TRP A 125 6.82 2.09 -24.35
CA TRP A 125 6.71 2.59 -22.97
C TRP A 125 6.92 4.11 -22.88
N LYS A 126 7.88 4.67 -23.64
CA LYS A 126 8.08 6.14 -23.71
C LYS A 126 6.83 6.85 -24.24
N LYS A 127 6.21 6.30 -25.30
CA LYS A 127 4.96 6.86 -25.83
C LYS A 127 3.85 6.75 -24.78
N LYS A 128 3.66 5.58 -24.18
CA LYS A 128 2.61 5.35 -23.17
C LYS A 128 2.78 6.27 -21.95
N ALA A 129 3.99 6.44 -21.43
CA ALA A 129 4.27 7.38 -20.36
C ALA A 129 3.91 8.82 -20.77
N LYS A 130 4.30 9.26 -21.96
CA LYS A 130 3.94 10.59 -22.47
C LYS A 130 2.41 10.75 -22.53
N ASP A 131 1.68 9.77 -23.00
CA ASP A 131 0.22 9.80 -23.08
C ASP A 131 -0.40 9.92 -21.69
N ILE A 132 0.07 9.13 -20.70
CA ILE A 132 -0.39 9.18 -19.30
C ILE A 132 -0.13 10.56 -18.69
N TYR A 133 1.10 11.08 -18.78
CA TYR A 133 1.43 12.38 -18.16
C TYR A 133 0.79 13.56 -18.88
N SER A 134 0.42 13.42 -20.15
CA SER A 134 -0.40 14.41 -20.84
C SER A 134 -1.82 14.49 -20.30
N LEU A 135 -2.38 13.38 -19.81
CA LEU A 135 -3.69 13.30 -19.19
C LEU A 135 -3.66 13.61 -17.70
N ILE A 136 -2.64 13.13 -17.00
CA ILE A 136 -2.49 13.19 -15.54
C ILE A 136 -1.08 13.72 -15.22
N PRO A 137 -0.88 15.05 -15.22
CA PRO A 137 0.46 15.65 -15.09
C PRO A 137 1.19 15.31 -13.79
N ASP A 138 0.45 14.99 -12.74
CA ASP A 138 0.95 14.61 -11.41
C ASP A 138 0.92 13.10 -11.14
N PHE A 139 0.76 12.27 -12.19
CA PHE A 139 0.80 10.81 -12.07
C PHE A 139 2.06 10.34 -11.33
N GLY A 140 1.89 9.44 -10.36
CA GLY A 140 2.98 9.06 -9.46
C GLY A 140 3.97 8.06 -10.04
N GLY A 141 3.52 7.14 -10.88
CA GLY A 141 4.34 6.09 -11.45
C GLY A 141 3.70 4.71 -11.42
N PHE A 142 4.52 3.68 -11.52
CA PHE A 142 4.05 2.29 -11.67
C PHE A 142 4.39 1.42 -10.45
N LEU A 143 3.46 0.51 -10.13
CA LEU A 143 3.71 -0.67 -9.32
C LEU A 143 3.83 -1.90 -10.22
N VAL A 144 4.81 -2.76 -9.97
CA VAL A 144 5.07 -3.93 -10.80
C VAL A 144 5.21 -5.18 -9.95
N LYS A 145 4.40 -6.20 -10.24
CA LYS A 145 4.61 -7.60 -9.86
C LYS A 145 5.09 -8.35 -11.10
N ALA A 146 6.29 -8.90 -11.06
CA ALA A 146 6.92 -9.54 -12.19
C ALA A 146 7.47 -10.92 -11.83
N ASN A 147 7.37 -11.86 -12.77
CA ASN A 147 7.88 -13.24 -12.64
C ASN A 147 7.43 -13.97 -11.37
N SER A 148 6.19 -13.76 -10.98
CA SER A 148 5.60 -14.37 -9.80
C SER A 148 4.14 -14.74 -10.06
N GLU A 149 3.72 -15.94 -9.66
CA GLU A 149 2.34 -16.43 -9.77
C GLU A 149 1.73 -16.23 -11.17
N GLY A 150 2.50 -16.55 -12.20
CA GLY A 150 2.06 -16.45 -13.60
C GLY A 150 2.06 -15.03 -14.17
N GLN A 151 2.46 -14.02 -13.41
CA GLN A 151 2.65 -12.68 -13.98
C GLN A 151 3.94 -12.61 -14.79
N PRO A 152 3.90 -12.05 -16.03
CA PRO A 152 5.08 -11.93 -16.88
C PRO A 152 6.09 -10.94 -16.28
N GLY A 153 7.35 -11.13 -16.66
CA GLY A 153 8.41 -10.26 -16.19
C GLY A 153 9.68 -10.35 -17.04
N PRO A 154 10.74 -9.63 -16.64
CA PRO A 154 11.99 -9.57 -17.40
C PRO A 154 12.70 -10.93 -17.49
N CYS A 155 12.54 -11.82 -16.49
CA CYS A 155 13.20 -13.14 -16.50
C CYS A 155 12.70 -14.02 -17.67
N ASP A 156 11.51 -13.80 -18.20
CA ASP A 156 10.98 -14.49 -19.36
C ASP A 156 11.81 -14.22 -20.64
N TYR A 157 12.61 -13.14 -20.60
CA TYR A 157 13.50 -12.71 -21.69
C TYR A 157 14.99 -12.86 -21.32
N GLY A 158 15.29 -13.61 -20.25
CA GLY A 158 16.68 -13.75 -19.75
C GLY A 158 17.26 -12.45 -19.15
N ARG A 159 16.39 -11.54 -18.69
CA ARG A 159 16.78 -10.28 -18.05
C ARG A 159 16.55 -10.32 -16.56
N THR A 160 17.28 -9.51 -15.82
CA THR A 160 17.14 -9.37 -14.38
C THR A 160 15.97 -8.46 -14.01
N HIS A 161 15.48 -8.57 -12.77
CA HIS A 161 14.50 -7.62 -12.22
C HIS A 161 14.99 -6.17 -12.29
N ALA A 162 16.30 -5.94 -12.09
CA ALA A 162 16.86 -4.60 -12.18
C ALA A 162 16.80 -4.03 -13.61
N GLU A 163 17.06 -4.84 -14.65
CA GLU A 163 16.96 -4.39 -16.03
C GLU A 163 15.50 -4.04 -16.40
N GLY A 164 14.54 -4.86 -15.96
CA GLY A 164 13.12 -4.56 -16.18
C GLY A 164 12.65 -3.29 -15.45
N ALA A 165 13.01 -3.16 -14.17
CA ALA A 165 12.68 -1.98 -13.38
C ALA A 165 13.33 -0.70 -13.93
N ASN A 166 14.60 -0.79 -14.34
CA ASN A 166 15.36 0.34 -14.85
C ASN A 166 14.83 0.86 -16.19
N MET A 167 14.39 -0.02 -17.06
CA MET A 167 13.73 0.39 -18.31
C MET A 167 12.51 1.27 -18.01
N LEU A 168 11.63 0.85 -17.11
CA LEU A 168 10.46 1.64 -16.71
C LEU A 168 10.87 2.92 -15.98
N ALA A 169 11.86 2.85 -15.12
CA ALA A 169 12.37 3.98 -14.36
C ALA A 169 12.96 5.07 -15.28
N ASP A 170 13.74 4.69 -16.28
CA ASP A 170 14.30 5.60 -17.28
C ASP A 170 13.20 6.27 -18.12
N VAL A 171 12.12 5.54 -18.43
CA VAL A 171 10.94 6.07 -19.13
C VAL A 171 10.19 7.10 -18.28
N LEU A 172 10.07 6.88 -16.97
CA LEU A 172 9.33 7.76 -16.05
C LEU A 172 10.17 8.96 -15.55
N LYS A 173 11.49 8.87 -15.63
CA LYS A 173 12.43 9.88 -15.07
C LYS A 173 12.18 11.32 -15.55
N PRO A 174 11.87 11.59 -16.85
CA PRO A 174 11.56 12.95 -17.32
C PRO A 174 10.36 13.58 -16.60
N TYR A 175 9.47 12.79 -16.08
CA TYR A 175 8.23 13.22 -15.41
C TYR A 175 8.34 13.14 -13.88
N ARG A 176 9.48 12.75 -13.33
CA ARG A 176 9.71 12.51 -11.91
C ARG A 176 8.84 11.37 -11.33
N GLY A 177 8.40 10.46 -12.20
CA GLY A 177 7.67 9.26 -11.80
C GLY A 177 8.61 8.22 -11.21
N ILE A 178 8.05 7.34 -10.38
CA ILE A 178 8.79 6.26 -9.71
C ILE A 178 8.29 4.89 -10.12
N VAL A 179 9.11 3.89 -9.88
CA VAL A 179 8.75 2.48 -10.01
C VAL A 179 8.82 1.84 -8.63
N MET A 180 7.69 1.31 -8.16
CA MET A 180 7.60 0.42 -7.02
C MET A 180 7.69 -1.01 -7.55
N TRP A 181 8.81 -1.68 -7.30
CA TRP A 181 9.06 -3.02 -7.81
C TRP A 181 8.95 -4.04 -6.69
N ARG A 182 7.93 -4.92 -6.78
CA ARG A 182 7.70 -5.90 -5.72
C ARG A 182 8.75 -7.01 -5.74
N ALA A 183 9.42 -7.20 -4.62
CA ALA A 183 10.31 -8.33 -4.36
C ALA A 183 9.50 -9.51 -3.82
N PHE A 184 8.46 -9.88 -4.53
CA PHE A 184 7.67 -11.08 -4.28
C PHE A 184 7.76 -11.96 -5.51
N VAL A 185 8.58 -12.98 -5.42
CA VAL A 185 8.79 -13.98 -6.45
C VAL A 185 8.35 -15.33 -5.90
N TYR A 186 7.48 -16.00 -6.63
CA TYR A 186 6.99 -17.32 -6.29
C TYR A 186 6.98 -18.19 -7.53
N SER A 187 7.76 -19.26 -7.47
CA SER A 187 7.71 -20.36 -8.43
C SER A 187 7.34 -21.63 -7.68
N PRO A 188 6.33 -22.40 -8.13
CA PRO A 188 5.97 -23.66 -7.49
C PRO A 188 7.04 -24.74 -7.64
N THR A 189 8.04 -24.53 -8.48
CA THR A 189 9.17 -25.43 -8.71
C THR A 189 10.33 -25.22 -7.72
N ASP A 190 10.34 -24.11 -6.97
CA ASP A 190 11.35 -23.87 -5.94
C ASP A 190 10.98 -24.58 -4.64
N SER A 191 11.97 -25.27 -4.06
CA SER A 191 11.78 -26.04 -2.84
C SER A 191 11.74 -25.19 -1.57
N ASP A 192 12.23 -23.95 -1.62
CA ASP A 192 12.33 -23.06 -0.46
C ASP A 192 11.84 -21.65 -0.79
N ARG A 193 10.52 -21.44 -0.60
CA ARG A 193 9.86 -20.14 -0.84
C ARG A 193 10.44 -19.00 -0.01
N ALA A 194 10.90 -19.29 1.21
CA ALA A 194 11.42 -18.27 2.12
C ALA A 194 12.72 -17.64 1.62
N LYS A 195 13.49 -18.36 0.83
CA LYS A 195 14.79 -17.89 0.30
C LYS A 195 14.68 -17.26 -1.09
N GLN A 196 13.65 -17.56 -1.84
CA GLN A 196 13.59 -17.23 -3.26
C GLN A 196 13.74 -15.72 -3.51
N ALA A 197 12.94 -14.89 -2.86
CA ALA A 197 13.03 -13.43 -3.03
C ALA A 197 14.43 -12.91 -2.59
N TYR A 198 14.98 -13.44 -1.53
CA TYR A 198 16.31 -13.06 -1.07
C TYR A 198 17.39 -13.37 -2.11
N LEU A 199 17.42 -14.59 -2.62
CA LEU A 199 18.43 -15.04 -3.59
C LEU A 199 18.34 -14.29 -4.93
N GLU A 200 17.15 -13.85 -5.33
CA GLU A 200 16.95 -13.10 -6.57
C GLU A 200 17.26 -11.60 -6.43
N PHE A 201 16.98 -11.00 -5.29
CA PHE A 201 17.07 -9.53 -5.13
C PHE A 201 18.37 -9.06 -4.44
N GLU A 202 18.92 -9.80 -3.48
CA GLU A 202 20.16 -9.40 -2.81
C GLU A 202 21.32 -9.15 -3.80
N PRO A 203 21.56 -9.99 -4.85
CA PRO A 203 22.62 -9.75 -5.82
C PRO A 203 22.39 -8.52 -6.72
N LEU A 204 21.19 -7.95 -6.69
CA LEU A 204 20.80 -6.77 -7.46
C LEU A 204 20.93 -5.46 -6.66
N ASP A 205 21.33 -5.51 -5.40
CA ASP A 205 21.52 -4.31 -4.59
C ASP A 205 22.49 -3.32 -5.24
N GLY A 206 22.04 -2.08 -5.38
CA GLY A 206 22.78 -1.02 -6.05
C GLY A 206 22.73 -1.06 -7.58
N LYS A 207 21.97 -1.98 -8.20
CA LYS A 207 21.79 -2.05 -9.66
C LYS A 207 20.51 -1.33 -10.14
N PHE A 208 19.63 -0.94 -9.23
CA PHE A 208 18.41 -0.21 -9.55
C PHE A 208 18.68 1.29 -9.70
N ARG A 209 17.85 1.97 -10.52
CA ARG A 209 17.86 3.42 -10.66
C ARG A 209 17.40 4.13 -9.37
N ASP A 210 17.75 5.38 -9.22
CA ASP A 210 17.43 6.25 -8.08
C ASP A 210 15.92 6.52 -7.89
N ASN A 211 15.11 6.32 -8.94
CA ASN A 211 13.65 6.41 -8.91
C ASN A 211 12.95 5.04 -8.88
N VAL A 212 13.69 3.97 -8.55
CA VAL A 212 13.12 2.66 -8.22
C VAL A 212 13.16 2.46 -6.71
N ILE A 213 12.08 1.94 -6.15
CA ILE A 213 12.03 1.46 -4.78
C ILE A 213 11.55 0.01 -4.77
N VAL A 214 12.28 -0.85 -4.07
CA VAL A 214 11.93 -2.27 -3.97
C VAL A 214 10.92 -2.46 -2.84
N GLN A 215 9.73 -2.96 -3.19
CA GLN A 215 8.62 -3.18 -2.27
C GLN A 215 8.67 -4.60 -1.73
N ILE A 216 8.83 -4.73 -0.41
CA ILE A 216 9.10 -5.98 0.28
C ILE A 216 7.96 -6.28 1.26
N LYS A 217 7.34 -7.46 1.16
CA LYS A 217 6.37 -7.92 2.16
C LYS A 217 7.01 -8.01 3.55
N ASN A 218 6.22 -7.83 4.59
CA ASN A 218 6.73 -7.93 5.97
C ASN A 218 7.42 -9.28 6.25
N GLY A 219 6.89 -10.39 5.74
CA GLY A 219 7.50 -11.72 5.85
C GLY A 219 8.16 -12.20 4.55
N PRO A 220 9.05 -13.22 4.62
CA PRO A 220 9.78 -13.73 3.46
C PRO A 220 8.93 -14.58 2.50
N ILE A 221 7.83 -15.18 2.96
CA ILE A 221 6.96 -16.04 2.16
C ILE A 221 5.76 -15.27 1.65
N ASP A 222 5.01 -14.67 2.60
CA ASP A 222 3.79 -13.93 2.30
C ASP A 222 3.47 -12.95 3.45
N PHE A 223 2.21 -12.68 3.73
CA PHE A 223 1.75 -11.87 4.86
C PHE A 223 1.29 -12.72 6.05
N GLN A 224 1.86 -13.91 6.22
CA GLN A 224 1.45 -14.83 7.28
C GLN A 224 1.85 -14.27 8.66
N PRO A 225 0.98 -14.40 9.68
CA PRO A 225 1.16 -13.68 10.95
C PRO A 225 2.34 -14.18 11.80
N ARG A 226 2.82 -15.40 11.58
CA ARG A 226 3.95 -16.01 12.32
C ARG A 226 5.26 -16.03 11.53
N GLU A 227 5.32 -15.39 10.38
CA GLU A 227 6.57 -15.23 9.66
C GLU A 227 7.49 -14.24 10.40
N PRO A 228 8.82 -14.50 10.42
CA PRO A 228 9.76 -13.46 10.79
C PRO A 228 9.75 -12.35 9.74
N PHE A 229 10.35 -11.20 10.02
CA PHE A 229 10.52 -10.17 9.00
C PHE A 229 11.38 -10.65 7.83
N SER A 230 11.14 -10.07 6.64
CA SER A 230 11.93 -10.43 5.46
C SER A 230 13.41 -10.04 5.60
N PRO A 231 14.35 -10.99 5.36
CA PRO A 231 15.78 -10.70 5.46
C PRO A 231 16.26 -9.68 4.41
N LEU A 232 15.48 -9.40 3.36
CA LEU A 232 15.82 -8.38 2.37
C LEU A 232 15.93 -6.97 2.98
N PHE A 233 15.23 -6.66 4.07
CA PHE A 233 15.38 -5.36 4.75
C PHE A 233 16.81 -5.12 5.26
N GLY A 234 17.52 -6.17 5.68
CA GLY A 234 18.91 -6.07 6.07
C GLY A 234 19.93 -6.26 4.93
N ALA A 235 19.51 -6.76 3.77
CA ALA A 235 20.40 -7.11 2.66
C ALA A 235 20.55 -5.97 1.64
N MET A 236 19.49 -5.23 1.36
CA MET A 236 19.48 -4.16 0.36
C MET A 236 19.89 -2.82 0.98
N LYS A 237 21.18 -2.48 0.84
CA LYS A 237 21.77 -1.29 1.50
C LYS A 237 21.90 -0.08 0.58
N LYS A 238 22.01 -0.32 -0.73
CA LYS A 238 22.27 0.70 -1.76
C LYS A 238 21.01 1.06 -2.54
N THR A 239 20.00 0.19 -2.51
CA THR A 239 18.74 0.37 -3.18
C THR A 239 17.66 0.75 -2.16
N PRO A 240 16.86 1.79 -2.39
CA PRO A 240 15.73 2.10 -1.52
C PRO A 240 14.78 0.91 -1.41
N VAL A 241 14.37 0.59 -0.19
CA VAL A 241 13.38 -0.46 0.08
C VAL A 241 12.21 0.12 0.87
N MET A 242 11.03 -0.47 0.70
CA MET A 242 9.82 -0.09 1.41
C MET A 242 9.08 -1.32 1.94
N PRO A 243 8.51 -1.28 3.15
CA PRO A 243 7.69 -2.37 3.65
C PRO A 243 6.33 -2.35 2.96
N GLU A 244 5.82 -3.54 2.68
CA GLU A 244 4.45 -3.80 2.24
C GLU A 244 3.73 -4.58 3.34
N PHE A 245 2.71 -3.97 3.95
CA PHE A 245 1.82 -4.60 4.91
C PHE A 245 0.51 -5.01 4.25
N GLN A 246 -0.18 -5.98 4.83
CA GLN A 246 -1.50 -6.38 4.38
C GLN A 246 -2.56 -5.91 5.36
N ILE A 247 -3.39 -4.93 4.93
CA ILE A 247 -4.54 -4.48 5.73
C ILE A 247 -5.72 -5.45 5.55
N THR A 248 -5.69 -6.22 4.47
CA THR A 248 -6.74 -7.14 4.03
C THR A 248 -6.94 -8.38 4.91
N GLN A 249 -6.08 -8.69 5.87
CA GLN A 249 -6.20 -9.82 6.81
C GLN A 249 -6.35 -11.20 6.14
N GLU A 250 -5.66 -11.44 5.02
CA GLU A 250 -5.81 -12.69 4.25
C GLU A 250 -5.64 -13.96 5.10
N TYR A 251 -4.68 -13.96 6.03
CA TYR A 251 -4.37 -15.08 6.91
C TYR A 251 -4.96 -14.95 8.32
N LEU A 252 -5.79 -13.93 8.55
CA LEU A 252 -6.36 -13.59 9.85
C LEU A 252 -7.88 -13.44 9.79
N GLY A 253 -8.53 -14.31 8.99
CA GLY A 253 -9.99 -14.44 8.91
C GLY A 253 -10.67 -13.35 8.08
N PHE A 254 -9.95 -12.56 7.29
CA PHE A 254 -10.48 -11.46 6.49
C PHE A 254 -11.27 -10.46 7.37
N SER A 255 -12.36 -9.90 6.86
CA SER A 255 -13.27 -9.07 7.65
C SER A 255 -14.32 -9.86 8.47
N ASN A 256 -14.22 -11.18 8.52
CA ASN A 256 -15.10 -12.00 9.36
C ASN A 256 -14.66 -12.03 10.83
N HIS A 257 -13.40 -11.74 11.09
CA HIS A 257 -12.83 -11.70 12.44
C HIS A 257 -12.36 -10.27 12.77
N LEU A 258 -12.53 -9.90 14.03
CA LEU A 258 -11.94 -8.69 14.56
C LEU A 258 -10.47 -8.98 14.83
N VAL A 259 -9.59 -8.35 14.06
CA VAL A 259 -8.15 -8.36 14.29
C VAL A 259 -7.60 -6.95 14.09
N PHE A 260 -6.97 -6.39 15.11
CA PHE A 260 -6.25 -5.13 15.04
C PHE A 260 -4.79 -5.40 14.67
N LEU A 261 -4.36 -4.89 13.53
CA LEU A 261 -3.08 -5.25 12.92
C LEU A 261 -1.91 -4.36 13.35
N ALA A 262 -2.18 -3.24 14.02
CA ALA A 262 -1.11 -2.31 14.42
C ALA A 262 -0.02 -2.96 15.29
N PRO A 263 -0.31 -3.88 16.25
CA PRO A 263 0.73 -4.58 16.99
C PRO A 263 1.71 -5.34 16.08
N MET A 264 1.18 -6.11 15.12
CA MET A 264 1.98 -6.91 14.19
C MET A 264 2.87 -6.03 13.29
N TRP A 265 2.31 -4.93 12.77
CA TRP A 265 3.09 -4.00 11.94
C TRP A 265 4.17 -3.27 12.74
N LYS A 266 3.86 -2.93 14.00
CA LYS A 266 4.81 -2.30 14.92
C LYS A 266 5.95 -3.27 15.27
N GLU A 267 5.66 -4.52 15.56
CA GLU A 267 6.66 -5.57 15.75
C GLU A 267 7.63 -5.66 14.56
N CYS A 268 7.10 -5.67 13.34
CA CYS A 268 7.92 -5.68 12.13
C CYS A 268 8.80 -4.43 12.02
N LEU A 269 8.21 -3.23 12.17
CA LEU A 269 8.94 -1.96 12.03
C LEU A 269 10.03 -1.80 13.09
N ASP A 270 9.82 -2.30 14.30
CA ASP A 270 10.77 -2.24 15.42
C ASP A 270 11.81 -3.38 15.40
N SER A 271 11.61 -4.42 14.58
CA SER A 271 12.54 -5.54 14.47
C SER A 271 13.89 -5.07 13.98
N ASP A 272 14.96 -5.52 14.67
CA ASP A 272 16.33 -5.12 14.37
C ASP A 272 16.94 -6.03 13.29
N THR A 273 17.39 -5.45 12.22
CA THR A 273 18.08 -6.16 11.13
C THR A 273 19.57 -6.38 11.44
N TYR A 274 20.11 -5.68 12.44
CA TYR A 274 21.54 -5.67 12.80
C TYR A 274 22.50 -5.30 11.66
N VAL A 275 22.00 -4.76 10.56
CA VAL A 275 22.80 -4.51 9.34
C VAL A 275 23.93 -3.50 9.56
N GLN A 276 23.81 -2.60 10.53
CA GLN A 276 24.85 -1.69 11.00
C GLN A 276 25.04 -1.80 12.54
N GLY A 277 24.77 -2.97 13.12
CA GLY A 277 24.76 -3.19 14.57
C GLY A 277 23.39 -2.95 15.19
N ALA A 278 23.33 -3.01 16.52
CA ALA A 278 22.07 -2.85 17.26
C ALA A 278 21.39 -1.50 16.99
N GLY A 279 20.07 -1.54 16.90
CA GLY A 279 19.25 -0.37 16.57
C GLY A 279 19.07 -0.12 15.07
N SER A 280 19.45 -1.07 14.21
CA SER A 280 19.21 -1.05 12.77
C SER A 280 17.80 -1.56 12.44
N THR A 281 16.77 -0.93 13.00
CA THR A 281 15.39 -1.40 12.83
C THR A 281 14.90 -1.28 11.37
N ILE A 282 13.88 -2.07 11.02
CA ILE A 282 13.27 -2.00 9.68
C ILE A 282 12.74 -0.58 9.42
N ALA A 283 12.13 0.07 10.40
CA ALA A 283 11.71 1.46 10.27
C ALA A 283 12.88 2.36 9.85
N ARG A 284 14.03 2.27 10.50
CA ARG A 284 15.21 3.07 10.18
C ARG A 284 15.88 2.71 8.86
N VAL A 285 15.78 1.45 8.44
CA VAL A 285 16.25 1.02 7.10
C VAL A 285 15.41 1.68 6.01
N THR A 286 14.10 1.84 6.23
CA THR A 286 13.14 2.20 5.20
C THR A 286 12.74 3.69 5.19
N ASP A 287 12.95 4.42 6.31
CA ASP A 287 12.64 5.85 6.43
C ASP A 287 13.77 6.78 5.96
N GLY A 288 14.91 6.23 5.57
CA GLY A 288 16.09 6.97 5.12
C GLY A 288 17.00 7.45 6.23
N SER A 289 16.74 7.12 7.51
CA SER A 289 17.59 7.55 8.64
C SER A 289 18.85 6.68 8.79
N LEU A 290 18.80 5.41 8.42
CA LEU A 290 19.96 4.51 8.47
C LEU A 290 20.78 4.57 7.17
N PHE A 291 20.10 4.52 6.02
CA PHE A 291 20.67 4.69 4.69
C PHE A 291 20.10 5.96 4.07
N PRO A 292 20.94 6.90 3.58
CA PRO A 292 20.48 8.23 3.16
C PRO A 292 19.80 8.21 1.78
N HIS A 293 18.73 7.41 1.66
CA HIS A 293 17.89 7.39 0.47
C HIS A 293 16.91 8.56 0.49
N SER A 294 16.81 9.29 -0.64
CA SER A 294 15.83 10.37 -0.82
C SER A 294 14.43 9.84 -1.11
N LEU A 295 14.32 8.60 -1.61
CA LEU A 295 13.06 7.92 -1.90
C LEU A 295 12.74 6.98 -0.75
N THR A 296 11.74 7.33 0.05
CA THR A 296 11.25 6.54 1.19
C THR A 296 9.75 6.33 1.05
N ALA A 297 9.28 5.13 1.32
CA ALA A 297 7.87 4.79 1.19
C ALA A 297 7.46 3.66 2.12
N ILE A 298 6.14 3.53 2.32
CA ILE A 298 5.47 2.41 2.99
C ILE A 298 4.18 2.10 2.25
N ALA A 299 3.89 0.82 2.04
CA ALA A 299 2.72 0.34 1.33
C ALA A 299 1.80 -0.50 2.22
N GLY A 300 0.49 -0.35 2.03
CA GLY A 300 -0.52 -1.20 2.62
C GLY A 300 -1.47 -1.76 1.56
N VAL A 301 -1.65 -3.08 1.52
CA VAL A 301 -2.72 -3.69 0.72
C VAL A 301 -4.04 -3.38 1.39
N THR A 302 -4.87 -2.59 0.71
CA THR A 302 -6.05 -1.98 1.34
C THR A 302 -7.19 -2.98 1.55
N ASN A 303 -7.93 -2.80 2.64
CA ASN A 303 -9.16 -3.53 2.95
C ASN A 303 -10.43 -2.74 2.58
N ILE A 304 -10.36 -1.81 1.64
CA ILE A 304 -11.44 -0.90 1.27
C ILE A 304 -12.20 -1.44 0.05
N GLY A 305 -13.52 -1.40 0.13
CA GLY A 305 -14.43 -1.69 -0.99
C GLY A 305 -15.67 -0.82 -0.96
N ASP A 306 -16.71 -1.24 -1.68
CA ASP A 306 -17.97 -0.49 -1.77
C ASP A 306 -18.96 -0.78 -0.62
N ASP A 307 -18.57 -1.62 0.35
CA ASP A 307 -19.34 -1.84 1.56
C ASP A 307 -19.70 -0.52 2.27
N ILE A 308 -20.85 -0.49 2.94
CA ILE A 308 -21.33 0.72 3.64
C ILE A 308 -20.32 1.20 4.70
N ASN A 309 -19.62 0.27 5.35
CA ASN A 309 -18.58 0.55 6.35
C ASN A 309 -17.18 0.69 5.73
N TRP A 310 -17.05 0.68 4.40
CA TRP A 310 -15.80 0.71 3.63
C TRP A 310 -14.95 -0.55 3.72
N CYS A 311 -14.88 -1.18 4.88
CA CYS A 311 -13.94 -2.26 5.22
C CYS A 311 -14.64 -3.55 5.67
N GLY A 312 -15.94 -3.71 5.40
CA GLY A 312 -16.75 -4.86 5.77
C GLY A 312 -17.39 -4.75 7.15
N HIS A 313 -16.69 -4.21 8.16
CA HIS A 313 -17.26 -3.92 9.48
C HIS A 313 -16.54 -2.73 10.15
N PRO A 314 -17.19 -2.07 11.16
CA PRO A 314 -16.64 -0.85 11.77
C PRO A 314 -15.20 -0.99 12.30
N PHE A 315 -14.89 -2.09 12.99
CA PHE A 315 -13.55 -2.30 13.55
C PHE A 315 -12.46 -2.56 12.51
N ALA A 316 -12.81 -3.03 11.30
CA ALA A 316 -11.82 -3.15 10.23
C ALA A 316 -11.32 -1.79 9.73
N GLN A 317 -12.07 -0.71 9.95
CA GLN A 317 -11.62 0.66 9.70
C GLN A 317 -10.45 1.05 10.62
N ALA A 318 -10.35 0.46 11.82
CA ALA A 318 -9.22 0.69 12.73
C ALA A 318 -7.88 0.34 12.06
N ASN A 319 -7.84 -0.69 11.22
CA ASN A 319 -6.64 -1.10 10.50
C ASN A 319 -6.25 -0.10 9.41
N TRP A 320 -7.22 0.45 8.66
CA TRP A 320 -6.96 1.52 7.71
C TRP A 320 -6.41 2.77 8.41
N TYR A 321 -7.06 3.17 9.52
CA TYR A 321 -6.58 4.28 10.36
C TYR A 321 -5.15 4.03 10.86
N ALA A 322 -4.90 2.86 11.42
CA ALA A 322 -3.62 2.50 12.02
C ALA A 322 -2.49 2.49 10.99
N PHE A 323 -2.76 1.99 9.78
CA PHE A 323 -1.77 2.04 8.70
C PHE A 323 -1.37 3.48 8.38
N GLY A 324 -2.35 4.38 8.23
CA GLY A 324 -2.07 5.80 7.97
C GLY A 324 -1.24 6.46 9.08
N ARG A 325 -1.55 6.16 10.35
CA ARG A 325 -0.84 6.70 11.51
C ARG A 325 0.61 6.18 11.62
N LEU A 326 0.84 4.88 11.43
CA LEU A 326 2.19 4.30 11.40
C LEU A 326 2.99 4.77 10.19
N ALA A 327 2.35 4.92 9.03
CA ALA A 327 2.98 5.46 7.84
C ALA A 327 3.39 6.94 7.99
N TRP A 328 2.64 7.70 8.77
CA TRP A 328 2.99 9.08 9.12
C TRP A 328 4.09 9.13 10.17
N LYS A 329 3.97 8.34 11.25
CA LYS A 329 4.89 8.34 12.39
C LYS A 329 5.02 6.94 12.98
N HIS A 330 6.02 6.21 12.53
CA HIS A 330 6.24 4.81 12.93
C HIS A 330 6.64 4.64 14.40
N SER A 331 7.00 5.72 15.10
CA SER A 331 7.31 5.69 16.53
C SER A 331 6.07 5.68 17.44
N LEU A 332 4.85 5.85 16.90
CA LEU A 332 3.62 5.69 17.66
C LEU A 332 3.47 4.24 18.12
N SER A 333 2.96 4.03 19.33
CA SER A 333 2.62 2.68 19.77
C SER A 333 1.25 2.25 19.24
N SER A 334 1.03 0.95 19.14
CA SER A 334 -0.26 0.38 18.72
C SER A 334 -1.40 0.78 19.68
N GLU A 335 -1.11 0.88 20.98
CA GLU A 335 -2.06 1.31 22.01
C GLU A 335 -2.50 2.76 21.81
N GLN A 336 -1.53 3.66 21.53
CA GLN A 336 -1.83 5.07 21.22
C GLN A 336 -2.75 5.19 20.00
N ILE A 337 -2.44 4.46 18.96
CA ILE A 337 -3.22 4.48 17.70
C ILE A 337 -4.63 3.91 17.93
N GLY A 338 -4.73 2.80 18.65
CA GLY A 338 -6.02 2.20 19.00
C GLY A 338 -6.90 3.15 19.83
N GLU A 339 -6.32 3.82 20.81
CA GLU A 339 -7.03 4.80 21.62
C GLU A 339 -7.47 6.03 20.80
N GLU A 340 -6.60 6.55 19.92
CA GLU A 340 -6.96 7.65 19.01
C GLU A 340 -8.18 7.27 18.15
N TRP A 341 -8.16 6.07 17.54
CA TRP A 341 -9.25 5.61 16.69
C TRP A 341 -10.56 5.43 17.46
N LEU A 342 -10.52 4.77 18.62
CA LEU A 342 -11.70 4.58 19.47
C LEU A 342 -12.33 5.89 19.89
N ARG A 343 -11.51 6.87 20.30
CA ARG A 343 -11.98 8.20 20.70
C ARG A 343 -12.63 8.96 19.55
N GLN A 344 -12.04 8.89 18.34
CA GLN A 344 -12.59 9.58 17.17
C GLN A 344 -13.88 8.93 16.65
N THR A 345 -13.99 7.61 16.79
CA THR A 345 -15.10 6.84 16.25
C THR A 345 -16.32 6.82 17.18
N PHE A 346 -16.10 6.59 18.47
CA PHE A 346 -17.20 6.34 19.42
C PHE A 346 -17.50 7.51 20.36
N LEU A 347 -16.52 8.33 20.70
CA LEU A 347 -16.72 9.44 21.64
C LEU A 347 -17.71 10.51 21.13
N PRO A 348 -17.67 10.94 19.84
CA PRO A 348 -18.63 11.91 19.34
C PRO A 348 -20.08 11.44 19.43
N VAL A 349 -20.32 10.15 19.16
CA VAL A 349 -21.65 9.53 19.25
C VAL A 349 -22.14 9.49 20.70
N ALA A 350 -21.26 9.12 21.60
CA ALA A 350 -21.57 9.06 23.04
C ALA A 350 -21.72 10.44 23.69
N LEU A 351 -21.19 11.49 23.07
CA LEU A 351 -21.30 12.88 23.52
C LEU A 351 -22.45 13.64 22.83
N GLN A 352 -23.09 13.07 21.79
CA GLN A 352 -24.25 13.69 21.19
C GLN A 352 -25.43 13.69 22.16
N PRO A 353 -26.07 14.84 22.44
CA PRO A 353 -27.23 14.87 23.30
C PRO A 353 -28.37 14.05 22.66
N TYR A 354 -28.88 13.14 23.41
CA TYR A 354 -30.07 12.34 23.06
C TYR A 354 -31.32 13.22 23.29
N ASN A 355 -31.61 14.15 22.40
CA ASN A 355 -32.64 15.21 22.44
C ASN A 355 -32.14 16.59 22.91
N ASP A 356 -32.72 17.61 22.32
CA ASP A 356 -32.46 19.05 22.56
C ASP A 356 -32.68 19.57 24.01
N SER A 357 -32.79 18.69 24.98
CA SER A 357 -33.07 19.02 26.39
C SER A 357 -32.14 18.35 27.41
N VAL A 358 -31.06 17.66 26.99
CA VAL A 358 -30.22 16.92 27.94
C VAL A 358 -28.84 17.53 28.09
N ASN A 359 -28.62 17.98 29.30
CA ASN A 359 -27.44 18.35 30.03
C ASN A 359 -26.10 17.83 29.49
N GLU A 360 -25.08 18.69 29.58
CA GLU A 360 -23.68 18.32 29.41
C GLU A 360 -23.35 17.06 30.22
N ILE A 361 -22.67 16.11 29.57
CA ILE A 361 -22.16 14.91 30.23
C ILE A 361 -21.30 15.34 31.40
N SER A 362 -21.62 14.85 32.61
CA SER A 362 -20.90 15.18 33.82
C SER A 362 -19.43 14.76 33.74
N PRO A 363 -18.52 15.39 34.47
CA PRO A 363 -17.11 14.97 34.49
C PRO A 363 -16.93 13.50 34.89
N LYS A 364 -17.79 12.94 35.72
CA LYS A 364 -17.78 11.55 36.18
C LYS A 364 -18.15 10.60 35.04
N GLU A 365 -19.20 10.90 34.30
CA GLU A 365 -19.63 10.10 33.13
C GLU A 365 -18.58 10.15 32.02
N ARG A 366 -17.96 11.30 31.79
CA ARG A 366 -16.85 11.45 30.83
C ARG A 366 -15.64 10.58 31.24
N GLN A 367 -15.29 10.58 32.53
CA GLN A 367 -14.21 9.74 33.05
C GLN A 367 -14.54 8.26 32.90
N GLN A 368 -15.78 7.85 33.18
CA GLN A 368 -16.23 6.48 33.02
C GLN A 368 -16.15 6.03 31.55
N LEU A 369 -16.58 6.88 30.61
CA LEU A 369 -16.50 6.60 29.18
C LEU A 369 -15.05 6.45 28.72
N HIS A 370 -14.13 7.32 29.16
CA HIS A 370 -12.71 7.16 28.87
C HIS A 370 -12.14 5.85 29.40
N SER A 371 -12.52 5.44 30.61
CA SER A 371 -12.09 4.15 31.17
C SER A 371 -12.59 2.97 30.36
N GLN A 372 -13.84 3.02 29.87
CA GLN A 372 -14.41 1.97 29.02
C GLN A 372 -13.69 1.90 27.64
N LEU A 373 -13.39 3.04 27.03
CA LEU A 373 -12.62 3.06 25.77
C LEU A 373 -11.20 2.53 25.94
N SER A 374 -10.53 2.85 27.05
CA SER A 374 -9.23 2.29 27.40
C SER A 374 -9.27 0.76 27.56
N LEU A 375 -10.32 0.25 28.20
CA LEU A 375 -10.52 -1.18 28.38
C LEU A 375 -10.76 -1.89 27.02
N LEU A 376 -11.59 -1.30 26.15
CA LEU A 376 -11.79 -1.80 24.79
C LEU A 376 -10.48 -1.84 23.99
N ASN A 377 -9.63 -0.84 24.14
CA ASN A 377 -8.34 -0.83 23.48
C ASN A 377 -7.46 -1.98 23.98
N SER A 378 -7.23 -2.08 25.28
CA SER A 378 -6.31 -3.07 25.85
C SER A 378 -6.80 -4.51 25.64
N GLN A 379 -8.06 -4.79 25.90
CA GLN A 379 -8.59 -6.15 25.89
C GLN A 379 -9.10 -6.60 24.51
N LEU A 380 -9.69 -5.69 23.74
CA LEU A 380 -10.30 -6.09 22.47
C LEU A 380 -9.37 -5.86 21.27
N LEU A 381 -8.75 -4.67 21.17
CA LEU A 381 -7.93 -4.39 19.99
C LEU A 381 -6.53 -5.02 20.10
N GLN A 382 -5.80 -4.75 21.21
CA GLN A 382 -4.40 -5.15 21.29
C GLN A 382 -4.22 -6.68 21.36
N GLU A 383 -5.15 -7.41 21.94
CA GLU A 383 -5.09 -8.87 22.08
C GLU A 383 -5.80 -9.61 20.94
N SER A 384 -6.48 -8.90 20.03
CA SER A 384 -7.32 -9.54 19.00
C SER A 384 -6.55 -10.43 18.03
N ARG A 385 -5.30 -10.12 17.71
CA ARG A 385 -4.46 -10.97 16.84
C ARG A 385 -4.19 -12.31 17.50
N GLU A 386 -3.80 -12.31 18.76
CA GLU A 386 -3.44 -13.52 19.48
C GLU A 386 -4.63 -14.49 19.58
N ALA A 387 -5.83 -13.97 19.79
CA ALA A 387 -7.06 -14.76 19.81
C ALA A 387 -7.38 -15.48 18.48
N VAL A 388 -6.81 -15.03 17.36
CA VAL A 388 -7.02 -15.65 16.04
C VAL A 388 -5.85 -16.56 15.64
N VAL A 389 -4.67 -16.28 16.18
CA VAL A 389 -3.41 -16.97 15.81
C VAL A 389 -3.09 -18.13 16.74
N ASP A 390 -3.51 -18.08 18.01
CA ASP A 390 -3.38 -19.16 19.00
C ASP A 390 -4.41 -20.25 18.81
#